data_f9e874057ca6e8b93bf3556590dc5f8f
#
_entry.id   f9e874057ca6e8b93bf3556590dc5f8f
#
_cell.length_a   1.000
_cell.length_b   1.000
_cell.length_c   1.000
_cell.angle_alpha   90.00
_cell.angle_beta   90.00
_cell.angle_gamma   90.00
#
_symmetry.space_group_name_H-M   'P 1'
#
loop_
_entity.id
_entity.type
_entity.pdbx_description
1 polymer ?
#
loop_
_entity_poly.entity_id
_entity_poly.type
_entity_poly.pdbx_seq_one_letter_code
_entity_poly.pdbx_strand_id
1 'polypeptide(L)'
;MAMASTPTPTEAPTPRRRSTTTDLALIAAFAALIGACAYIGAIPVGGAGVPITLQTFAVMLAGCVLGPVRGFLAVSLYLLLGAIGLPVYAEHSSGLGVWSGPTVGYLISFPIAAALAGFLVKYVAGERRTRAIYVFMCSLAGSIAVIHPLGIIGLKLYYDVSWHQALTYDTPFWIGDLLKTTLVALVAAEVHRAFPWLLSRR
;
A
#
# COMPACT_ATOMS: atom_id res chain seq x y z
N MET A 1 -28.92 -26.79 -56.28
CA MET A 1 -27.50 -26.69 -55.90
C MET A 1 -27.43 -25.55 -54.89
N ALA A 2 -27.49 -25.88 -53.59
CA ALA A 2 -27.52 -24.87 -52.51
C ALA A 2 -26.07 -24.53 -52.14
N MET A 3 -25.70 -23.25 -52.28
CA MET A 3 -24.40 -22.75 -51.80
C MET A 3 -24.43 -22.66 -50.27
N ALA A 4 -23.61 -23.45 -49.63
CA ALA A 4 -23.34 -23.35 -48.20
C ALA A 4 -22.58 -22.06 -47.91
N SER A 5 -23.18 -21.13 -47.14
CA SER A 5 -22.52 -19.93 -46.64
C SER A 5 -21.47 -20.33 -45.61
N THR A 6 -20.21 -20.04 -45.87
CA THR A 6 -19.11 -20.17 -44.92
C THR A 6 -19.33 -19.21 -43.75
N PRO A 7 -19.28 -19.67 -42.48
CA PRO A 7 -19.42 -18.78 -41.35
C PRO A 7 -18.22 -17.82 -41.29
N THR A 8 -18.52 -16.55 -41.18
CA THR A 8 -17.51 -15.47 -40.95
C THR A 8 -16.77 -15.77 -39.63
N PRO A 9 -15.42 -15.70 -39.60
CA PRO A 9 -14.68 -15.89 -38.35
C PRO A 9 -15.10 -14.82 -37.34
N THR A 10 -15.59 -15.23 -36.19
CA THR A 10 -15.86 -14.33 -35.05
C THR A 10 -14.53 -13.78 -34.58
N GLU A 11 -14.30 -12.50 -34.80
CA GLU A 11 -13.10 -11.79 -34.39
C GLU A 11 -12.98 -11.90 -32.86
N ALA A 12 -11.91 -12.52 -32.37
CA ALA A 12 -11.65 -12.65 -30.95
C ALA A 12 -11.51 -11.24 -30.32
N PRO A 13 -12.12 -10.96 -29.17
CA PRO A 13 -12.08 -9.64 -28.56
C PRO A 13 -10.62 -9.24 -28.28
N THR A 14 -10.19 -8.14 -28.92
CA THR A 14 -8.85 -7.56 -28.71
C THR A 14 -8.66 -7.24 -27.24
N PRO A 15 -7.55 -7.67 -26.61
CA PRO A 15 -7.30 -7.35 -25.21
C PRO A 15 -7.27 -5.84 -25.02
N ARG A 16 -8.18 -5.32 -24.19
CA ARG A 16 -8.31 -3.90 -23.87
C ARG A 16 -7.00 -3.38 -23.28
N ARG A 17 -6.26 -2.64 -24.11
CA ARG A 17 -5.01 -1.98 -23.69
C ARG A 17 -5.37 -0.94 -22.61
N ARG A 18 -4.80 -1.08 -21.41
CA ARG A 18 -5.00 -0.08 -20.35
C ARG A 18 -4.53 1.28 -20.84
N SER A 19 -5.36 2.30 -20.62
CA SER A 19 -4.97 3.67 -20.92
C SER A 19 -4.10 4.22 -19.79
N THR A 20 -3.12 5.03 -20.12
CA THR A 20 -2.31 5.79 -19.16
C THR A 20 -3.18 6.62 -18.21
N THR A 21 -4.30 7.14 -18.72
CA THR A 21 -5.30 7.89 -17.94
C THR A 21 -5.88 7.06 -16.79
N THR A 22 -6.20 5.78 -17.03
CA THR A 22 -6.71 4.89 -15.97
C THR A 22 -5.66 4.66 -14.89
N ASP A 23 -4.40 4.45 -15.28
CA ASP A 23 -3.31 4.26 -14.32
C ASP A 23 -3.08 5.51 -13.47
N LEU A 24 -3.09 6.71 -14.08
CA LEU A 24 -2.99 7.99 -13.36
C LEU A 24 -4.17 8.21 -12.40
N ALA A 25 -5.40 7.92 -12.84
CA ALA A 25 -6.59 8.04 -11.99
C ALA A 25 -6.52 7.10 -10.78
N LEU A 26 -6.06 5.86 -10.95
CA LEU A 26 -5.89 4.91 -9.86
C LEU A 26 -4.79 5.37 -8.88
N ILE A 27 -3.66 5.86 -9.37
CA ILE A 27 -2.57 6.39 -8.54
C ILE A 27 -3.08 7.58 -7.71
N ALA A 28 -3.79 8.52 -8.32
CA ALA A 28 -4.34 9.69 -7.62
C ALA A 28 -5.42 9.30 -6.60
N ALA A 29 -6.33 8.38 -6.95
CA ALA A 29 -7.38 7.90 -6.05
C ALA A 29 -6.81 7.21 -4.82
N PHE A 30 -5.78 6.36 -4.99
CA PHE A 30 -5.14 5.70 -3.86
C PHE A 30 -4.25 6.66 -3.03
N ALA A 31 -3.61 7.64 -3.65
CA ALA A 31 -2.93 8.70 -2.90
C ALA A 31 -3.91 9.49 -2.01
N ALA A 32 -5.08 9.84 -2.54
CA ALA A 32 -6.15 10.49 -1.77
C ALA A 32 -6.70 9.58 -0.65
N LEU A 33 -6.88 8.28 -0.91
CA LEU A 33 -7.30 7.30 0.09
C LEU A 33 -6.29 7.21 1.24
N ILE A 34 -4.98 7.19 0.94
CA ILE A 34 -3.93 7.16 1.97
C ILE A 34 -4.00 8.43 2.82
N GLY A 35 -4.14 9.61 2.19
CA GLY A 35 -4.31 10.88 2.89
C GLY A 35 -5.56 10.88 3.79
N ALA A 36 -6.70 10.41 3.30
CA ALA A 36 -7.92 10.28 4.09
C ALA A 36 -7.73 9.35 5.29
N CYS A 37 -7.08 8.19 5.11
CA CYS A 37 -6.79 7.24 6.18
C CYS A 37 -5.76 7.77 7.20
N ALA A 38 -4.84 8.64 6.78
CA ALA A 38 -3.91 9.31 7.68
C ALA A 38 -4.60 10.43 8.48
N TYR A 39 -5.57 11.11 7.85
CA TYR A 39 -6.33 12.21 8.44
C TYR A 39 -7.35 11.73 9.48
N ILE A 40 -8.01 10.58 9.24
CA ILE A 40 -9.05 10.02 10.10
C ILE A 40 -8.37 9.30 11.27
N GLY A 41 -8.36 9.94 12.44
CA GLY A 41 -8.03 9.33 13.73
C GLY A 41 -6.58 8.88 13.86
N ALA A 42 -5.80 9.70 14.53
CA ALA A 42 -4.50 9.34 15.05
C ALA A 42 -4.68 9.00 16.55
N ILE A 43 -4.33 7.79 16.95
CA ILE A 43 -4.36 7.37 18.34
C ILE A 43 -2.93 7.48 18.87
N PRO A 44 -2.66 8.45 19.78
CA PRO A 44 -1.34 8.55 20.39
C PRO A 44 -1.09 7.30 21.24
N VAL A 45 0.03 6.63 21.00
CA VAL A 45 0.43 5.43 21.74
C VAL A 45 1.89 5.51 22.16
N GLY A 46 2.16 5.05 23.37
CA GLY A 46 3.53 5.00 23.91
C GLY A 46 4.17 6.39 24.03
N GLY A 47 5.46 6.43 24.37
CA GLY A 47 6.22 7.65 24.50
C GLY A 47 6.97 8.10 23.24
N ALA A 48 6.72 7.47 22.10
CA ALA A 48 7.55 7.64 20.90
C ALA A 48 7.02 8.69 19.89
N GLY A 49 5.95 9.43 20.21
CA GLY A 49 5.44 10.50 19.33
C GLY A 49 5.00 10.03 17.93
N VAL A 50 4.80 8.72 17.75
CA VAL A 50 4.29 8.12 16.50
C VAL A 50 2.89 7.60 16.77
N PRO A 51 1.83 8.19 16.17
CA PRO A 51 0.46 7.73 16.41
C PRO A 51 0.14 6.47 15.62
N ILE A 52 -0.76 5.63 16.13
CA ILE A 52 -1.42 4.59 15.35
C ILE A 52 -2.48 5.25 14.46
N THR A 53 -2.40 5.00 13.17
CA THR A 53 -3.36 5.51 12.17
C THR A 53 -3.85 4.38 11.26
N LEU A 54 -4.85 4.67 10.44
CA LEU A 54 -5.26 3.79 9.32
C LEU A 54 -4.35 3.92 8.09
N GLN A 55 -3.32 4.75 8.16
CA GLN A 55 -2.43 5.04 7.04
C GLN A 55 -1.74 3.78 6.48
N THR A 56 -1.20 2.92 7.36
CA THR A 56 -0.54 1.67 6.94
C THR A 56 -1.50 0.71 6.23
N PHE A 57 -2.79 0.68 6.63
CA PHE A 57 -3.81 -0.06 5.90
C PHE A 57 -3.90 0.40 4.43
N ALA A 58 -4.06 1.70 4.19
CA ALA A 58 -4.23 2.23 2.83
C ALA A 58 -2.95 2.11 2.00
N VAL A 59 -1.76 2.27 2.60
CA VAL A 59 -0.46 2.04 1.96
C VAL A 59 -0.33 0.61 1.47
N MET A 60 -0.60 -0.37 2.34
CA MET A 60 -0.51 -1.78 1.98
C MET A 60 -1.60 -2.18 0.98
N LEU A 61 -2.81 -1.62 1.11
CA LEU A 61 -3.90 -1.83 0.15
C LEU A 61 -3.51 -1.32 -1.25
N ALA A 62 -2.88 -0.13 -1.33
CA ALA A 62 -2.38 0.41 -2.59
C ALA A 62 -1.41 -0.55 -3.28
N GLY A 63 -0.44 -1.09 -2.54
CA GLY A 63 0.50 -2.09 -3.05
C GLY A 63 -0.21 -3.35 -3.51
N CYS A 64 -1.01 -3.97 -2.64
CA CYS A 64 -1.68 -5.24 -2.90
C CYS A 64 -2.67 -5.16 -4.08
N VAL A 65 -3.40 -4.05 -4.25
CA VAL A 65 -4.40 -3.87 -5.31
C VAL A 65 -3.79 -3.40 -6.62
N LEU A 66 -2.92 -2.41 -6.58
CA LEU A 66 -2.38 -1.77 -7.78
C LEU A 66 -1.13 -2.47 -8.33
N GLY A 67 -0.45 -3.27 -7.51
CA GLY A 67 0.83 -3.88 -7.84
C GLY A 67 2.03 -2.97 -7.57
N PRO A 68 3.27 -3.45 -7.85
CA PRO A 68 4.48 -2.82 -7.33
C PRO A 68 4.67 -1.37 -7.80
N VAL A 69 4.55 -1.11 -9.08
CA VAL A 69 4.87 0.22 -9.64
C VAL A 69 3.80 1.25 -9.27
N ARG A 70 2.53 0.93 -9.49
CA ARG A 70 1.45 1.89 -9.21
C ARG A 70 1.23 2.09 -7.72
N GLY A 71 1.42 1.03 -6.91
CA GLY A 71 1.40 1.13 -5.45
C GLY A 71 2.51 2.04 -4.94
N PHE A 72 3.74 1.85 -5.42
CA PHE A 72 4.87 2.74 -5.13
C PHE A 72 4.55 4.19 -5.49
N LEU A 73 4.07 4.44 -6.72
CA LEU A 73 3.76 5.78 -7.21
C LEU A 73 2.61 6.45 -6.43
N ALA A 74 1.58 5.71 -6.05
CA ALA A 74 0.47 6.24 -5.26
C ALA A 74 0.92 6.70 -3.87
N VAL A 75 1.73 5.89 -3.20
CA VAL A 75 2.31 6.25 -1.90
C VAL A 75 3.28 7.42 -2.03
N SER A 76 4.15 7.41 -3.05
CA SER A 76 5.08 8.50 -3.30
C SER A 76 4.36 9.81 -3.61
N LEU A 77 3.27 9.78 -4.37
CA LEU A 77 2.45 10.96 -4.63
C LEU A 77 1.83 11.50 -3.33
N TYR A 78 1.25 10.63 -2.49
CA TYR A 78 0.74 11.02 -1.19
C TYR A 78 1.83 11.71 -0.33
N LEU A 79 3.03 11.10 -0.25
CA LEU A 79 4.14 11.68 0.52
C LEU A 79 4.60 13.02 -0.06
N LEU A 80 4.64 13.16 -1.38
CA LEU A 80 4.99 14.42 -2.05
C LEU A 80 3.98 15.51 -1.72
N LEU A 81 2.68 15.22 -1.81
CA LEU A 81 1.62 16.17 -1.48
C LEU A 81 1.74 16.68 -0.03
N GLY A 82 2.00 15.78 0.93
CA GLY A 82 2.25 16.18 2.30
C GLY A 82 3.52 17.01 2.47
N ALA A 83 4.61 16.66 1.78
CA ALA A 83 5.89 17.38 1.85
C ALA A 83 5.80 18.83 1.31
N ILE A 84 5.00 19.07 0.26
CA ILE A 84 4.78 20.41 -0.31
C ILE A 84 3.76 21.25 0.47
N GLY A 85 3.21 20.72 1.59
CA GLY A 85 2.41 21.52 2.53
C GLY A 85 0.92 21.17 2.59
N LEU A 86 0.42 20.16 1.85
CA LEU A 86 -0.95 19.70 2.06
C LEU A 86 -1.06 18.98 3.42
N PRO A 87 -2.05 19.29 4.27
CA PRO A 87 -2.20 18.69 5.61
C PRO A 87 -2.80 17.28 5.52
N VAL A 88 -2.08 16.37 4.86
CA VAL A 88 -2.51 14.99 4.58
C VAL A 88 -1.78 13.94 5.40
N TYR A 89 -0.79 14.32 6.21
CA TYR A 89 -0.13 13.41 7.14
C TYR A 89 -0.94 13.23 8.43
N ALA A 90 -0.49 12.30 9.28
CA ALA A 90 -1.11 12.06 10.57
C ALA A 90 -1.21 13.37 11.39
N GLU A 91 -2.28 13.51 12.20
CA GLU A 91 -2.53 14.71 13.02
C GLU A 91 -2.61 16.01 12.21
N HIS A 92 -3.08 15.92 10.94
CA HIS A 92 -3.21 17.06 10.03
C HIS A 92 -1.88 17.78 9.74
N SER A 93 -0.76 17.09 9.96
CA SER A 93 0.56 17.65 9.75
C SER A 93 0.96 17.69 8.27
N SER A 94 1.94 18.53 7.94
CA SER A 94 2.44 18.71 6.57
C SER A 94 3.83 19.33 6.57
N GLY A 95 4.42 19.40 5.38
CA GLY A 95 5.70 20.06 5.14
C GLY A 95 6.91 19.18 5.48
N LEU A 96 8.09 19.74 5.19
CA LEU A 96 9.35 19.03 5.37
C LEU A 96 9.73 18.80 6.84
N GLY A 97 9.13 19.56 7.77
CA GLY A 97 9.36 19.37 9.22
C GLY A 97 8.99 17.97 9.72
N VAL A 98 7.98 17.33 9.11
CA VAL A 98 7.57 15.96 9.46
C VAL A 98 8.68 14.94 9.17
N TRP A 99 9.50 15.21 8.15
CA TRP A 99 10.63 14.36 7.77
C TRP A 99 11.84 14.45 8.69
N SER A 100 11.82 15.39 9.62
CA SER A 100 12.80 15.50 10.71
C SER A 100 12.28 14.94 12.04
N GLY A 101 11.09 14.33 12.04
CA GLY A 101 10.43 13.79 13.22
C GLY A 101 10.61 12.27 13.39
N PRO A 102 10.06 11.70 14.47
CA PRO A 102 10.18 10.28 14.80
C PRO A 102 9.50 9.34 13.79
N THR A 103 8.60 9.88 12.95
CA THR A 103 7.85 9.11 11.94
C THR A 103 8.63 8.88 10.64
N VAL A 104 9.80 9.52 10.46
CA VAL A 104 10.53 9.53 9.19
C VAL A 104 10.86 8.13 8.67
N GLY A 105 11.27 7.21 9.56
CA GLY A 105 11.59 5.83 9.17
C GLY A 105 10.38 5.10 8.57
N TYR A 106 9.20 5.30 9.16
CA TYR A 106 7.94 4.76 8.64
C TYR A 106 7.56 5.39 7.30
N LEU A 107 7.65 6.71 7.16
CA LEU A 107 7.31 7.40 5.91
C LEU A 107 8.18 6.93 4.74
N ILE A 108 9.50 6.80 4.95
CA ILE A 108 10.43 6.27 3.94
C ILE A 108 10.10 4.81 3.58
N SER A 109 9.68 4.02 4.56
CA SER A 109 9.34 2.60 4.36
C SER A 109 8.09 2.38 3.49
N PHE A 110 7.12 3.27 3.54
CA PHE A 110 5.80 3.08 2.95
C PHE A 110 5.81 2.80 1.45
N PRO A 111 6.47 3.58 0.57
CA PRO A 111 6.50 3.27 -0.86
C PRO A 111 7.22 1.95 -1.15
N ILE A 112 8.26 1.62 -0.39
CA ILE A 112 9.02 0.38 -0.53
C ILE A 112 8.17 -0.82 -0.11
N ALA A 113 7.46 -0.72 1.01
CA ALA A 113 6.57 -1.76 1.51
C ALA A 113 5.40 -2.01 0.54
N ALA A 114 4.79 -0.93 0.01
CA ALA A 114 3.73 -1.05 -0.99
C ALA A 114 4.24 -1.73 -2.27
N ALA A 115 5.45 -1.37 -2.73
CA ALA A 115 6.07 -2.02 -3.89
C ALA A 115 6.34 -3.50 -3.64
N LEU A 116 6.90 -3.85 -2.48
CA LEU A 116 7.19 -5.24 -2.13
C LEU A 116 5.91 -6.07 -2.01
N ALA A 117 4.91 -5.60 -1.25
CA ALA A 117 3.63 -6.30 -1.11
C ALA A 117 2.95 -6.49 -2.47
N GLY A 118 2.93 -5.44 -3.31
CA GLY A 118 2.40 -5.50 -4.66
C GLY A 118 3.16 -6.46 -5.57
N PHE A 119 4.48 -6.54 -5.44
CA PHE A 119 5.31 -7.52 -6.14
C PHE A 119 4.95 -8.95 -5.72
N LEU A 120 4.87 -9.20 -4.43
CA LEU A 120 4.52 -10.52 -3.89
C LEU A 120 3.11 -10.95 -4.31
N VAL A 121 2.12 -10.06 -4.25
CA VAL A 121 0.75 -10.36 -4.70
C VAL A 121 0.72 -10.65 -6.20
N LYS A 122 1.42 -9.87 -7.01
CA LYS A 122 1.39 -10.02 -8.48
C LYS A 122 2.14 -11.26 -8.96
N TYR A 123 3.32 -11.52 -8.42
CA TYR A 123 4.24 -12.52 -8.98
C TYR A 123 4.34 -13.79 -8.16
N VAL A 124 4.18 -13.73 -6.82
CA VAL A 124 4.27 -14.90 -5.93
C VAL A 124 2.87 -15.49 -5.69
N ALA A 125 1.89 -14.68 -5.25
CA ALA A 125 0.52 -15.18 -5.11
C ALA A 125 -0.11 -15.48 -6.48
N GLY A 126 0.15 -14.66 -7.51
CA GLY A 126 -0.33 -14.87 -8.87
C GLY A 126 -1.83 -15.05 -8.93
N GLU A 127 -2.33 -16.16 -9.47
CA GLU A 127 -3.77 -16.45 -9.56
C GLU A 127 -4.44 -16.66 -8.19
N ARG A 128 -3.67 -16.98 -7.16
CA ARG A 128 -4.18 -17.18 -5.78
C ARG A 128 -4.50 -15.86 -5.07
N ARG A 129 -4.21 -14.68 -5.68
CA ARG A 129 -4.49 -13.35 -5.14
C ARG A 129 -5.98 -13.09 -4.86
N THR A 130 -6.88 -13.92 -5.40
CA THR A 130 -8.32 -13.91 -5.08
C THR A 130 -8.65 -14.58 -3.74
N ARG A 131 -7.67 -15.23 -3.11
CA ARG A 131 -7.81 -15.82 -1.78
C ARG A 131 -7.13 -14.93 -0.76
N ALA A 132 -7.89 -14.44 0.22
CA ALA A 132 -7.40 -13.49 1.22
C ALA A 132 -6.14 -13.96 1.95
N ILE A 133 -6.00 -15.27 2.23
CA ILE A 133 -4.83 -15.79 2.95
C ILE A 133 -3.51 -15.51 2.22
N TYR A 134 -3.45 -15.61 0.89
CA TYR A 134 -2.22 -15.31 0.14
C TYR A 134 -1.92 -13.82 0.12
N VAL A 135 -2.96 -12.97 0.00
CA VAL A 135 -2.78 -11.52 0.09
C VAL A 135 -2.34 -11.12 1.50
N PHE A 136 -2.90 -11.75 2.53
CA PHE A 136 -2.49 -11.56 3.92
C PHE A 136 -0.99 -11.84 4.10
N MET A 137 -0.52 -13.00 3.65
CA MET A 137 0.90 -13.37 3.76
C MET A 137 1.82 -12.40 3.00
N CYS A 138 1.41 -11.96 1.81
CA CYS A 138 2.18 -11.00 1.03
C CYS A 138 2.23 -9.61 1.70
N SER A 139 1.10 -9.14 2.22
CA SER A 139 1.01 -7.87 2.93
C SER A 139 1.80 -7.91 4.24
N LEU A 140 1.64 -8.98 5.02
CA LEU A 140 2.37 -9.18 6.27
C LEU A 140 3.89 -9.21 6.03
N ALA A 141 4.33 -9.90 4.99
CA ALA A 141 5.75 -9.93 4.61
C ALA A 141 6.28 -8.53 4.29
N GLY A 142 5.51 -7.69 3.57
CA GLY A 142 5.88 -6.30 3.31
C GLY A 142 5.98 -5.45 4.58
N SER A 143 5.05 -5.63 5.52
CA SER A 143 5.07 -4.93 6.80
C SER A 143 6.27 -5.33 7.65
N ILE A 144 6.46 -6.62 7.88
CA ILE A 144 7.55 -7.15 8.73
C ILE A 144 8.94 -6.90 8.11
N ALA A 145 9.07 -7.04 6.80
CA ALA A 145 10.37 -6.90 6.15
C ALA A 145 10.79 -5.45 5.89
N VAL A 146 9.84 -4.50 5.85
CA VAL A 146 10.15 -3.12 5.43
C VAL A 146 9.66 -2.10 6.44
N ILE A 147 8.36 -2.09 6.82
CA ILE A 147 7.79 -1.02 7.66
C ILE A 147 8.43 -1.05 9.05
N HIS A 148 8.37 -2.16 9.76
CA HIS A 148 8.91 -2.25 11.10
C HIS A 148 10.44 -2.04 11.16
N PRO A 149 11.26 -2.68 10.30
CA PRO A 149 12.71 -2.46 10.37
C PRO A 149 13.12 -1.01 10.11
N LEU A 150 12.58 -0.36 9.08
CA LEU A 150 12.90 1.04 8.80
C LEU A 150 12.30 2.00 9.83
N GLY A 151 11.11 1.69 10.36
CA GLY A 151 10.51 2.44 11.47
C GLY A 151 11.38 2.38 12.73
N ILE A 152 11.80 1.18 13.13
CA ILE A 152 12.68 0.97 14.29
C ILE A 152 14.03 1.66 14.11
N ILE A 153 14.64 1.57 12.92
CA ILE A 153 15.88 2.29 12.59
C ILE A 153 15.66 3.80 12.72
N GLY A 154 14.55 4.32 12.18
CA GLY A 154 14.21 5.75 12.29
C GLY A 154 14.05 6.20 13.74
N LEU A 155 13.32 5.45 14.56
CA LEU A 155 13.15 5.72 16.00
C LEU A 155 14.48 5.70 16.75
N LYS A 156 15.31 4.68 16.47
CA LYS A 156 16.64 4.56 17.08
C LYS A 156 17.52 5.80 16.78
N LEU A 157 17.53 6.21 15.52
CA LEU A 157 18.36 7.34 15.08
C LEU A 157 17.82 8.68 15.59
N TYR A 158 16.49 8.84 15.62
CA TYR A 158 15.86 10.09 16.05
C TYR A 158 16.03 10.35 17.55
N TYR A 159 15.84 9.31 18.40
CA TYR A 159 15.91 9.42 19.85
C TYR A 159 17.29 9.11 20.43
N ASP A 160 18.23 8.66 19.62
CA ASP A 160 19.57 8.15 20.04
C ASP A 160 19.47 7.11 21.17
N VAL A 161 18.55 6.16 21.01
CA VAL A 161 18.27 5.11 22.01
C VAL A 161 18.90 3.78 21.63
N SER A 162 18.90 2.83 22.58
CA SER A 162 19.30 1.44 22.32
C SER A 162 18.34 0.74 21.36
N TRP A 163 18.80 -0.33 20.71
CA TRP A 163 17.94 -1.17 19.87
C TRP A 163 16.75 -1.76 20.64
N HIS A 164 16.97 -2.15 21.89
CA HIS A 164 15.91 -2.67 22.75
C HIS A 164 14.80 -1.63 22.96
N GLN A 165 15.19 -0.38 23.20
CA GLN A 165 14.22 0.69 23.40
C GLN A 165 13.47 1.07 22.11
N ALA A 166 14.16 1.11 20.96
CA ALA A 166 13.53 1.35 19.68
C ALA A 166 12.50 0.25 19.31
N LEU A 167 12.83 -1.02 19.59
CA LEU A 167 11.90 -2.16 19.47
C LEU A 167 10.69 -1.99 20.39
N THR A 168 10.89 -1.55 21.64
CA THR A 168 9.80 -1.32 22.60
C THR A 168 8.85 -0.23 22.09
N TYR A 169 9.36 0.81 21.46
CA TYR A 169 8.54 1.86 20.85
C TYR A 169 7.71 1.38 19.66
N ASP A 170 8.21 0.41 18.91
CA ASP A 170 7.50 -0.18 17.76
C ASP A 170 6.45 -1.23 18.17
N THR A 171 6.60 -1.87 19.35
CA THR A 171 5.72 -2.97 19.81
C THR A 171 4.22 -2.64 19.76
N PRO A 172 3.71 -1.45 20.12
CA PRO A 172 2.29 -1.14 20.07
C PRO A 172 1.65 -1.24 18.69
N PHE A 173 2.45 -1.11 17.62
CA PHE A 173 1.92 -1.13 16.24
C PHE A 173 1.58 -2.54 15.77
N TRP A 174 2.23 -3.58 16.29
CA TRP A 174 2.11 -4.96 15.79
C TRP A 174 0.68 -5.51 15.80
N ILE A 175 -0.05 -5.31 16.90
CA ILE A 175 -1.44 -5.78 17.00
C ILE A 175 -2.33 -5.03 16.00
N GLY A 176 -2.18 -3.71 15.93
CA GLY A 176 -2.92 -2.87 15.00
C GLY A 176 -2.62 -3.21 13.54
N ASP A 177 -1.37 -3.49 13.23
CA ASP A 177 -0.93 -3.82 11.87
C ASP A 177 -1.39 -5.22 11.46
N LEU A 178 -1.48 -6.17 12.37
CA LEU A 178 -2.08 -7.48 12.09
C LEU A 178 -3.57 -7.36 11.71
N LEU A 179 -4.32 -6.54 12.43
CA LEU A 179 -5.74 -6.27 12.11
C LEU A 179 -5.88 -5.56 10.77
N LYS A 180 -5.09 -4.52 10.52
CA LYS A 180 -5.08 -3.80 9.24
C LYS A 180 -4.68 -4.70 8.08
N THR A 181 -3.68 -5.54 8.25
CA THR A 181 -3.25 -6.53 7.25
C THR A 181 -4.38 -7.52 6.92
N THR A 182 -5.15 -7.93 7.92
CA THR A 182 -6.34 -8.77 7.70
C THR A 182 -7.37 -8.05 6.84
N LEU A 183 -7.67 -6.79 7.13
CA LEU A 183 -8.59 -5.99 6.33
C LEU A 183 -8.07 -5.75 4.91
N VAL A 184 -6.78 -5.46 4.74
CA VAL A 184 -6.13 -5.37 3.42
C VAL A 184 -6.36 -6.65 2.62
N ALA A 185 -6.15 -7.79 3.25
CA ALA A 185 -6.27 -9.08 2.59
C ALA A 185 -7.69 -9.37 2.11
N LEU A 186 -8.68 -9.09 2.95
CA LEU A 186 -10.09 -9.26 2.60
C LEU A 186 -10.49 -8.34 1.45
N VAL A 187 -10.22 -7.04 1.59
CA VAL A 187 -10.59 -6.04 0.58
C VAL A 187 -9.87 -6.30 -0.75
N ALA A 188 -8.55 -6.51 -0.73
CA ALA A 188 -7.79 -6.71 -1.95
C ALA A 188 -8.17 -8.01 -2.68
N ALA A 189 -8.48 -9.10 -1.95
CA ALA A 189 -8.94 -10.34 -2.56
C ALA A 189 -10.27 -10.14 -3.30
N GLU A 190 -11.23 -9.42 -2.70
CA GLU A 190 -12.50 -9.09 -3.36
C GLU A 190 -12.30 -8.17 -4.57
N VAL A 191 -11.44 -7.17 -4.45
CA VAL A 191 -11.09 -6.31 -5.60
C VAL A 191 -10.50 -7.14 -6.73
N HIS A 192 -9.64 -8.12 -6.47
CA HIS A 192 -9.08 -8.99 -7.50
C HIS A 192 -10.10 -9.96 -8.10
N ARG A 193 -11.13 -10.37 -7.34
CA ARG A 193 -12.26 -11.14 -7.89
C ARG A 193 -13.11 -10.29 -8.84
N ALA A 194 -13.42 -9.06 -8.42
CA ALA A 194 -14.24 -8.13 -9.20
C ALA A 194 -13.52 -7.58 -10.43
N PHE A 195 -12.21 -7.35 -10.31
CA PHE A 195 -11.38 -6.72 -11.33
C PHE A 195 -10.10 -7.51 -11.65
N PRO A 196 -10.20 -8.71 -12.26
CA PRO A 196 -9.05 -9.59 -12.52
C PRO A 196 -7.96 -8.92 -13.38
N TRP A 197 -8.35 -7.94 -14.19
CA TRP A 197 -7.48 -7.20 -15.09
C TRP A 197 -6.50 -6.25 -14.38
N LEU A 198 -6.72 -5.92 -13.09
CA LEU A 198 -5.87 -4.96 -12.34
C LEU A 198 -4.40 -5.39 -12.26
N LEU A 199 -4.12 -6.67 -12.11
CA LEU A 199 -2.77 -7.24 -12.04
C LEU A 199 -2.51 -8.28 -13.13
N SER A 200 -3.24 -8.26 -14.26
CA SER A 200 -2.95 -9.16 -15.39
C SER A 200 -1.49 -8.99 -15.81
N ARG A 201 -0.81 -10.11 -16.01
CA ARG A 201 0.53 -10.11 -16.62
C ARG A 201 0.38 -9.61 -18.05
N ARG A 202 1.20 -8.66 -18.43
CA ARG A 202 1.43 -8.34 -19.85
C ARG A 202 2.36 -9.35 -20.45
#